data_a7529f61c063e109a7a15be84993f4ff
#
_entry.id   a7529f61c063e109a7a15be84993f4ff
#
_cell.length_a   1.000
_cell.length_b   1.000
_cell.length_c   1.000
_cell.angle_alpha   90.00
_cell.angle_beta   90.00
_cell.angle_gamma   90.00
#
_symmetry.space_group_name_H-M   'P 1'
#
loop_
_entity.id
_entity.type
_entity.pdbx_description
1 polymer ?
#
loop_
_entity_poly.entity_id
_entity_poly.type
_entity_poly.pdbx_seq_one_letter_code
_entity_poly.pdbx_strand_id
1 'polypeptide(L)'
;WTEGKEITKTLVLEYKNMLTQQYAPASVNSVLSSLNGYFNYIERYDLKVKNLKVQRQIFCQSEKELTKAEYERLLKAAKSKKNERLYLIMQTICATGIRVSELKYVDVNSVMTGQAQVRLKGKIRMIILPKELCSLLKKYIKERHITSGSVFVTRKGQPVDRHSIWKTMKQLCETAGVSKEKVFPHN
;
A
#
# COMPACT_ATOMS: atom_id res chain seq x y z
N TRP A 1 24.14 14.92 15.99
CA TRP A 1 24.29 14.08 17.20
C TRP A 1 25.71 13.55 17.39
N THR A 2 26.49 13.41 16.34
CA THR A 2 27.88 12.91 16.36
C THR A 2 28.91 13.95 15.95
N GLU A 3 28.54 15.23 15.86
CA GLU A 3 29.44 16.28 15.40
C GLU A 3 30.73 16.27 16.21
N GLY A 4 31.85 15.93 15.54
CA GLY A 4 33.20 15.92 16.13
C GLY A 4 33.51 14.77 17.11
N LYS A 5 32.57 13.78 17.30
CA LYS A 5 32.83 12.64 18.20
C LYS A 5 33.31 11.42 17.43
N GLU A 6 34.30 10.73 17.96
CA GLU A 6 34.67 9.41 17.43
C GLU A 6 33.50 8.41 17.61
N ILE A 7 33.21 7.64 16.57
CA ILE A 7 32.12 6.65 16.61
C ILE A 7 32.62 5.42 17.36
N THR A 8 32.11 5.24 18.56
CA THR A 8 32.39 4.10 19.43
C THR A 8 31.16 3.21 19.55
N LYS A 9 31.36 1.95 19.98
CA LYS A 9 30.25 1.02 20.26
C LYS A 9 29.24 1.57 21.27
N THR A 10 29.73 2.24 22.31
CA THR A 10 28.92 2.88 23.33
C THR A 10 28.01 3.94 22.72
N LEU A 11 28.55 4.81 21.88
CA LEU A 11 27.78 5.85 21.21
C LEU A 11 26.66 5.27 20.32
N VAL A 12 26.94 4.13 19.63
CA VAL A 12 25.94 3.46 18.81
C VAL A 12 24.83 2.83 19.67
N LEU A 13 25.16 2.31 20.86
CA LEU A 13 24.18 1.78 21.81
C LEU A 13 23.30 2.91 22.40
N GLU A 14 23.89 4.05 22.75
CA GLU A 14 23.15 5.23 23.21
C GLU A 14 22.18 5.71 22.12
N TYR A 15 22.64 5.79 20.87
CA TYR A 15 21.77 6.14 19.73
C TYR A 15 20.60 5.16 19.56
N LYS A 16 20.87 3.85 19.68
CA LYS A 16 19.83 2.83 19.68
C LYS A 16 18.82 3.06 20.81
N ASN A 17 19.26 3.35 22.01
CA ASN A 17 18.37 3.61 23.15
C ASN A 17 17.51 4.86 22.91
N MET A 18 18.08 5.95 22.40
CA MET A 18 17.35 7.14 22.03
C MET A 18 16.26 6.83 21.00
N LEU A 19 16.59 6.08 19.94
CA LEU A 19 15.62 5.67 18.92
C LEU A 19 14.48 4.85 19.53
N THR A 20 14.78 3.97 20.47
CA THR A 20 13.78 3.10 21.12
C THR A 20 12.77 3.89 21.94
N GLN A 21 13.15 5.04 22.47
CA GLN A 21 12.24 5.93 23.21
C GLN A 21 11.32 6.74 22.28
N GLN A 22 11.74 6.99 21.04
CA GLN A 22 11.04 7.89 20.13
C GLN A 22 10.25 7.20 19.03
N TYR A 23 10.62 5.96 18.66
CA TYR A 23 10.07 5.28 17.48
C TYR A 23 9.59 3.86 17.77
N ALA A 24 8.65 3.40 16.95
CA ALA A 24 8.19 2.01 17.00
C ALA A 24 9.34 1.03 16.68
N PRO A 25 9.36 -0.17 17.28
CA PRO A 25 10.45 -1.15 17.15
C PRO A 25 10.80 -1.51 15.69
N ALA A 26 9.80 -1.56 14.80
CA ALA A 26 10.03 -1.82 13.37
C ALA A 26 10.83 -0.69 12.70
N SER A 27 10.53 0.56 13.03
CA SER A 27 11.26 1.74 12.52
C SER A 27 12.69 1.76 13.07
N VAL A 28 12.87 1.49 14.36
CA VAL A 28 14.20 1.37 14.97
C VAL A 28 15.03 0.31 14.25
N ASN A 29 14.47 -0.87 14.02
CA ASN A 29 15.16 -1.95 13.31
C ASN A 29 15.53 -1.58 11.87
N SER A 30 14.71 -0.78 11.19
CA SER A 30 15.03 -0.28 9.85
C SER A 30 16.28 0.63 9.88
N VAL A 31 16.33 1.57 10.84
CA VAL A 31 17.49 2.45 11.02
C VAL A 31 18.74 1.65 11.40
N LEU A 32 18.63 0.72 12.36
CA LEU A 32 19.76 -0.12 12.78
C LEU A 32 20.28 -1.02 11.63
N SER A 33 19.38 -1.51 10.78
CA SER A 33 19.79 -2.31 9.60
C SER A 33 20.58 -1.47 8.60
N SER A 34 20.16 -0.23 8.37
CA SER A 34 20.89 0.71 7.49
C SER A 34 22.26 1.07 8.08
N LEU A 35 22.31 1.34 9.40
CA LEU A 35 23.54 1.65 10.12
C LEU A 35 24.52 0.47 10.12
N ASN A 36 24.03 -0.75 10.38
CA ASN A 36 24.85 -1.96 10.30
C ASN A 36 25.34 -2.26 8.88
N GLY A 37 24.54 -1.89 7.85
CA GLY A 37 24.96 -1.94 6.46
C GLY A 37 26.12 -0.99 6.15
N TYR A 38 26.06 0.22 6.68
CA TYR A 38 27.15 1.19 6.59
C TYR A 38 28.42 0.70 7.31
N PHE A 39 28.31 0.15 8.53
CA PHE A 39 29.44 -0.42 9.26
C PHE A 39 30.07 -1.63 8.53
N ASN A 40 29.26 -2.42 7.81
CA ASN A 40 29.80 -3.45 6.93
C ASN A 40 30.63 -2.84 5.78
N TYR A 41 30.13 -1.77 5.17
CA TYR A 41 30.79 -1.12 4.04
C TYR A 41 32.17 -0.53 4.42
N ILE A 42 32.28 0.04 5.64
CA ILE A 42 33.54 0.61 6.15
C ILE A 42 34.36 -0.40 7.00
N GLU A 43 34.00 -1.69 6.96
CA GLU A 43 34.66 -2.81 7.66
C GLU A 43 34.76 -2.67 9.19
N ARG A 44 33.91 -1.78 9.79
CA ARG A 44 33.84 -1.59 11.25
C ARG A 44 32.78 -2.52 11.87
N TYR A 45 33.04 -3.83 11.85
CA TYR A 45 32.15 -4.88 12.36
C TYR A 45 31.94 -4.80 13.88
N ASP A 46 32.94 -4.23 14.58
CA ASP A 46 32.94 -3.99 16.02
C ASP A 46 31.80 -3.07 16.46
N LEU A 47 31.38 -2.13 15.60
CA LEU A 47 30.32 -1.14 15.87
C LEU A 47 28.90 -1.67 15.67
N LYS A 48 28.72 -2.82 15.03
CA LYS A 48 27.39 -3.38 14.72
C LYS A 48 26.59 -3.72 15.96
N VAL A 49 25.31 -3.38 15.97
CA VAL A 49 24.38 -3.64 17.06
C VAL A 49 23.25 -4.59 16.64
N LYS A 50 22.82 -5.42 17.56
CA LYS A 50 21.69 -6.33 17.30
C LYS A 50 20.39 -5.54 17.18
N ASN A 51 19.54 -5.96 16.24
CA ASN A 51 18.17 -5.45 16.12
C ASN A 51 17.35 -5.79 17.38
N LEU A 52 16.30 -5.01 17.62
CA LEU A 52 15.31 -5.30 18.66
C LEU A 52 14.58 -6.60 18.31
N LYS A 53 14.38 -7.46 19.28
CA LYS A 53 13.48 -8.60 19.13
C LYS A 53 12.04 -8.07 19.06
N VAL A 54 11.41 -8.18 17.91
CA VAL A 54 10.01 -7.83 17.72
C VAL A 54 9.21 -9.12 17.72
N GLN A 55 8.36 -9.29 18.71
CA GLN A 55 7.39 -10.36 18.70
C GLN A 55 6.34 -10.02 17.62
N ARG A 56 6.36 -10.74 16.51
CA ARG A 56 5.32 -10.60 15.49
C ARG A 56 4.03 -11.16 16.08
N GLN A 57 3.02 -10.31 16.23
CA GLN A 57 1.66 -10.81 16.41
C GLN A 57 1.30 -11.59 15.15
N ILE A 58 1.20 -12.90 15.27
CA ILE A 58 0.87 -13.82 14.16
C ILE A 58 -0.60 -13.61 13.75
N PHE A 59 -1.43 -13.19 14.68
CA PHE A 59 -2.84 -12.88 14.44
C PHE A 59 -3.04 -11.37 14.36
N CYS A 60 -3.58 -10.92 13.26
CA CYS A 60 -4.12 -9.56 13.15
C CYS A 60 -5.20 -9.40 14.24
N GLN A 61 -5.28 -8.23 14.88
CA GLN A 61 -6.41 -7.95 15.77
C GLN A 61 -7.67 -7.94 14.90
N SER A 62 -8.57 -8.91 15.11
CA SER A 62 -9.82 -9.03 14.35
C SER A 62 -10.63 -7.72 14.29
N GLU A 63 -10.44 -6.88 15.32
CA GLU A 63 -11.05 -5.55 15.40
C GLU A 63 -10.53 -4.57 14.31
N LYS A 64 -9.37 -4.82 13.73
CA LYS A 64 -8.79 -3.99 12.66
C LYS A 64 -9.02 -4.56 11.26
N GLU A 65 -9.56 -5.77 11.17
CA GLU A 65 -9.87 -6.39 9.88
C GLU A 65 -11.22 -5.91 9.35
N LEU A 66 -11.25 -5.68 8.04
CA LEU A 66 -12.47 -5.32 7.32
C LEU A 66 -13.28 -6.58 7.04
N THR A 67 -14.46 -6.71 7.62
CA THR A 67 -15.34 -7.84 7.36
C THR A 67 -15.97 -7.74 5.96
N LYS A 68 -16.41 -8.89 5.42
CA LYS A 68 -17.13 -8.93 4.13
C LYS A 68 -18.34 -8.00 4.13
N ALA A 69 -19.13 -7.98 5.21
CA ALA A 69 -20.30 -7.13 5.33
C ALA A 69 -19.94 -5.64 5.33
N GLU A 70 -18.84 -5.25 6.00
CA GLU A 70 -18.32 -3.89 5.99
C GLU A 70 -17.83 -3.48 4.60
N TYR A 71 -17.13 -4.38 3.90
CA TYR A 71 -16.71 -4.15 2.52
C TYR A 71 -17.90 -3.93 1.58
N GLU A 72 -18.95 -4.76 1.68
CA GLU A 72 -20.17 -4.60 0.89
C GLU A 72 -20.88 -3.27 1.15
N ARG A 73 -20.90 -2.79 2.42
CA ARG A 73 -21.43 -1.46 2.76
C ARG A 73 -20.60 -0.34 2.13
N LEU A 74 -19.28 -0.46 2.09
CA LEU A 74 -18.41 0.51 1.40
C LEU A 74 -18.69 0.55 -0.10
N LEU A 75 -18.88 -0.60 -0.73
CA LEU A 75 -19.25 -0.68 -2.15
C LEU A 75 -20.61 -0.02 -2.42
N LYS A 76 -21.61 -0.27 -1.58
CA LYS A 76 -22.94 0.37 -1.68
C LYS A 76 -22.82 1.89 -1.49
N ALA A 77 -22.03 2.36 -0.53
CA ALA A 77 -21.78 3.78 -0.30
C ALA A 77 -21.09 4.45 -1.49
N ALA A 78 -20.14 3.78 -2.14
CA ALA A 78 -19.50 4.31 -3.35
C ALA A 78 -20.49 4.46 -4.51
N LYS A 79 -21.40 3.49 -4.69
CA LYS A 79 -22.48 3.55 -5.69
C LYS A 79 -23.47 4.68 -5.39
N SER A 80 -23.95 4.80 -4.14
CA SER A 80 -24.90 5.85 -3.75
C SER A 80 -24.35 7.27 -3.97
N LYS A 81 -23.03 7.45 -3.75
CA LYS A 81 -22.32 8.71 -4.05
C LYS A 81 -21.94 8.87 -5.53
N LYS A 82 -22.39 7.99 -6.41
CA LYS A 82 -22.07 7.97 -7.85
C LYS A 82 -20.57 8.00 -8.13
N ASN A 83 -19.75 7.48 -7.20
CA ASN A 83 -18.29 7.38 -7.35
C ASN A 83 -17.91 6.02 -7.92
N GLU A 84 -18.27 5.80 -9.18
CA GLU A 84 -18.05 4.55 -9.90
C GLU A 84 -16.56 4.18 -9.98
N ARG A 85 -15.70 5.18 -10.21
CA ARG A 85 -14.25 4.95 -10.23
C ARG A 85 -13.76 4.31 -8.93
N LEU A 86 -14.14 4.86 -7.77
CA LEU A 86 -13.72 4.31 -6.48
C LEU A 86 -14.32 2.92 -6.23
N TYR A 87 -15.59 2.72 -6.62
CA TYR A 87 -16.23 1.41 -6.57
C TYR A 87 -15.41 0.36 -7.34
N LEU A 88 -15.02 0.65 -8.58
CA LEU A 88 -14.23 -0.26 -9.42
C LEU A 88 -12.80 -0.44 -8.91
N ILE A 89 -12.17 0.59 -8.35
CA ILE A 89 -10.86 0.48 -7.70
C ILE A 89 -10.93 -0.52 -6.53
N MET A 90 -11.91 -0.39 -5.64
CA MET A 90 -12.08 -1.32 -4.51
C MET A 90 -12.33 -2.75 -4.99
N GLN A 91 -13.18 -2.94 -6.00
CA GLN A 91 -13.41 -4.24 -6.62
C GLN A 91 -12.15 -4.83 -7.24
N THR A 92 -11.36 -4.02 -7.94
CA THR A 92 -10.11 -4.46 -8.56
C THR A 92 -9.11 -4.91 -7.51
N ILE A 93 -8.93 -4.15 -6.43
CA ILE A 93 -8.01 -4.51 -5.34
C ILE A 93 -8.45 -5.82 -4.68
N CYS A 94 -9.73 -5.93 -4.33
CA CYS A 94 -10.28 -7.11 -3.65
C CYS A 94 -10.20 -8.37 -4.51
N ALA A 95 -10.58 -8.28 -5.79
CA ALA A 95 -10.62 -9.43 -6.68
C ALA A 95 -9.25 -9.93 -7.15
N THR A 96 -8.22 -9.08 -7.11
CA THR A 96 -6.91 -9.40 -7.72
C THR A 96 -5.75 -9.39 -6.73
N GLY A 97 -5.91 -8.81 -5.55
CA GLY A 97 -4.82 -8.57 -4.60
C GLY A 97 -3.74 -7.61 -5.13
N ILE A 98 -4.07 -6.79 -6.14
CA ILE A 98 -3.15 -5.80 -6.69
C ILE A 98 -2.83 -4.73 -5.65
N ARG A 99 -1.56 -4.31 -5.56
CA ARG A 99 -1.20 -3.18 -4.71
C ARG A 99 -1.73 -1.87 -5.31
N VAL A 100 -2.12 -0.93 -4.44
CA VAL A 100 -2.64 0.38 -4.88
C VAL A 100 -1.68 1.10 -5.84
N SER A 101 -0.38 1.05 -5.57
CA SER A 101 0.65 1.64 -6.44
C SER A 101 0.76 0.97 -7.82
N GLU A 102 0.21 -0.24 -7.94
CA GLU A 102 0.24 -1.04 -9.17
C GLU A 102 -1.04 -0.87 -10.01
N LEU A 103 -2.08 -0.21 -9.50
CA LEU A 103 -3.32 0.04 -10.23
C LEU A 103 -3.11 0.75 -11.58
N LYS A 104 -2.05 1.51 -11.73
CA LYS A 104 -1.66 2.15 -12.99
C LYS A 104 -1.37 1.16 -14.13
N TYR A 105 -1.07 -0.10 -13.80
CA TYR A 105 -0.83 -1.18 -14.77
C TYR A 105 -2.13 -1.89 -15.19
N VAL A 106 -3.27 -1.55 -14.57
CA VAL A 106 -4.59 -1.94 -15.06
C VAL A 106 -4.95 -0.95 -16.17
N ASP A 107 -4.54 -1.25 -17.37
CA ASP A 107 -4.76 -0.46 -18.57
C ASP A 107 -5.84 -1.08 -19.47
N VAL A 108 -6.19 -0.38 -20.54
CA VAL A 108 -7.21 -0.82 -21.48
C VAL A 108 -6.87 -2.20 -22.06
N ASN A 109 -5.61 -2.42 -22.42
CA ASN A 109 -5.15 -3.70 -22.98
C ASN A 109 -5.27 -4.84 -21.97
N SER A 110 -4.88 -4.61 -20.71
CA SER A 110 -4.98 -5.61 -19.64
C SER A 110 -6.43 -6.03 -19.37
N VAL A 111 -7.38 -5.09 -19.49
CA VAL A 111 -8.81 -5.37 -19.35
C VAL A 111 -9.34 -6.20 -20.55
N MET A 112 -8.83 -5.97 -21.75
CA MET A 112 -9.23 -6.72 -22.95
C MET A 112 -8.67 -8.14 -22.92
N THR A 113 -7.43 -8.32 -22.48
CA THR A 113 -6.75 -9.63 -22.41
C THR A 113 -7.07 -10.42 -21.14
N GLY A 114 -7.60 -9.76 -20.09
CA GLY A 114 -7.85 -10.39 -18.79
C GLY A 114 -6.59 -10.53 -17.93
N GLN A 115 -5.47 -9.89 -18.30
CA GLN A 115 -4.19 -10.02 -17.62
C GLN A 115 -3.46 -8.68 -17.57
N ALA A 116 -3.02 -8.27 -16.37
CA ALA A 116 -2.20 -7.09 -16.18
C ALA A 116 -0.75 -7.47 -15.86
N GLN A 117 0.19 -6.85 -16.54
CA GLN A 117 1.62 -7.06 -16.31
C GLN A 117 2.18 -5.94 -15.44
N VAL A 118 2.53 -6.28 -14.20
CA VAL A 118 3.16 -5.34 -13.26
C VAL A 118 4.67 -5.46 -13.33
N ARG A 119 5.34 -4.35 -13.61
CA ARG A 119 6.80 -4.24 -13.64
C ARG A 119 7.27 -3.37 -12.47
N LEU A 120 7.99 -3.96 -11.53
CA LEU A 120 8.50 -3.23 -10.36
C LEU A 120 9.90 -3.72 -9.97
N LYS A 121 10.86 -2.80 -9.86
CA LYS A 121 12.24 -3.10 -9.41
C LYS A 121 12.87 -4.29 -10.15
N GLY A 122 12.75 -4.33 -11.47
CA GLY A 122 13.30 -5.40 -12.32
C GLY A 122 12.53 -6.74 -12.27
N LYS A 123 11.47 -6.84 -11.47
CA LYS A 123 10.61 -8.04 -11.42
C LYS A 123 9.33 -7.82 -12.21
N ILE A 124 8.92 -8.84 -12.94
CA ILE A 124 7.66 -8.87 -13.68
C ILE A 124 6.74 -9.86 -12.99
N ARG A 125 5.48 -9.44 -12.77
CA ARG A 125 4.45 -10.32 -12.26
C ARG A 125 3.17 -10.14 -13.07
N MET A 126 2.52 -11.25 -13.40
CA MET A 126 1.21 -11.26 -14.04
C MET A 126 0.11 -11.26 -12.98
N ILE A 127 -0.93 -10.48 -13.20
CA ILE A 127 -2.13 -10.42 -12.39
C ILE A 127 -3.30 -10.79 -13.29
N ILE A 128 -4.04 -11.81 -12.90
CA ILE A 128 -5.25 -12.25 -13.61
C ILE A 128 -6.42 -11.36 -13.17
N LEU A 129 -7.14 -10.81 -14.14
CA LEU A 129 -8.38 -10.06 -13.94
C LEU A 129 -9.57 -11.02 -14.17
N PRO A 130 -10.41 -11.27 -13.15
CA PRO A 130 -11.61 -12.11 -13.32
C PRO A 130 -12.54 -11.58 -14.41
N LYS A 131 -13.26 -12.48 -15.10
CA LYS A 131 -14.14 -12.14 -16.22
C LYS A 131 -15.21 -11.11 -15.84
N GLU A 132 -15.80 -11.25 -14.66
CA GLU A 132 -16.82 -10.35 -14.12
C GLU A 132 -16.25 -8.94 -13.93
N LEU A 133 -15.02 -8.83 -13.38
CA LEU A 133 -14.33 -7.56 -13.22
C LEU A 133 -14.01 -6.94 -14.59
N CYS A 134 -13.50 -7.74 -15.54
CA CYS A 134 -13.24 -7.26 -16.90
C CYS A 134 -14.51 -6.70 -17.55
N SER A 135 -15.66 -7.34 -17.38
CA SER A 135 -16.94 -6.87 -17.92
C SER A 135 -17.32 -5.49 -17.35
N LEU A 136 -17.17 -5.31 -16.04
CA LEU A 136 -17.42 -4.02 -15.39
C LEU A 136 -16.44 -2.93 -15.86
N LEU A 137 -15.16 -3.27 -15.97
CA LEU A 137 -14.14 -2.33 -16.42
C LEU A 137 -14.31 -1.96 -17.90
N LYS A 138 -14.69 -2.89 -18.77
CA LYS A 138 -15.01 -2.60 -20.20
C LYS A 138 -16.16 -1.61 -20.33
N LYS A 139 -17.23 -1.78 -19.52
CA LYS A 139 -18.33 -0.83 -19.47
C LYS A 139 -17.85 0.56 -19.06
N TYR A 140 -17.09 0.64 -17.97
CA TYR A 140 -16.52 1.89 -17.47
C TYR A 140 -15.59 2.57 -18.49
N ILE A 141 -14.72 1.81 -19.17
CA ILE A 141 -13.83 2.30 -20.23
C ILE A 141 -14.66 2.95 -21.34
N LYS A 142 -15.73 2.29 -21.80
CA LYS A 142 -16.63 2.80 -22.84
C LYS A 142 -17.35 4.08 -22.41
N GLU A 143 -17.93 4.09 -21.20
CA GLU A 143 -18.67 5.25 -20.65
C GLU A 143 -17.78 6.48 -20.41
N ARG A 144 -16.51 6.25 -20.10
CA ARG A 144 -15.52 7.32 -19.86
C ARG A 144 -14.67 7.66 -21.06
N HIS A 145 -14.92 7.03 -22.21
CA HIS A 145 -14.18 7.24 -23.47
C HIS A 145 -12.66 7.08 -23.28
N ILE A 146 -12.22 6.09 -22.48
CA ILE A 146 -10.80 5.82 -22.25
C ILE A 146 -10.30 4.98 -23.43
N THR A 147 -9.46 5.54 -24.27
CA THR A 147 -8.96 4.87 -25.49
C THR A 147 -7.67 4.10 -25.28
N SER A 148 -6.83 4.52 -24.34
CA SER A 148 -5.53 3.88 -24.05
C SER A 148 -5.01 4.22 -22.66
N GLY A 149 -3.99 3.51 -22.20
CA GLY A 149 -3.34 3.73 -20.92
C GLY A 149 -4.15 3.23 -19.71
N SER A 150 -3.83 3.73 -18.52
CA SER A 150 -4.45 3.31 -17.27
C SER A 150 -5.95 3.57 -17.24
N VAL A 151 -6.72 2.58 -16.74
CA VAL A 151 -8.19 2.69 -16.60
C VAL A 151 -8.57 3.69 -15.50
N PHE A 152 -7.79 3.76 -14.44
CA PHE A 152 -8.08 4.61 -13.28
C PHE A 152 -7.30 5.92 -13.36
N VAL A 153 -7.87 6.90 -14.03
CA VAL A 153 -7.25 8.22 -14.24
C VAL A 153 -8.01 9.33 -13.53
N THR A 154 -7.30 10.41 -13.24
CA THR A 154 -7.87 11.68 -12.76
C THR A 154 -8.55 12.42 -13.92
N ARG A 155 -9.21 13.55 -13.63
CA ARG A 155 -9.77 14.43 -14.68
C ARG A 155 -8.70 14.97 -15.65
N LYS A 156 -7.43 15.00 -15.23
CA LYS A 156 -6.28 15.43 -16.02
C LYS A 156 -5.62 14.29 -16.81
N GLY A 157 -6.23 13.09 -16.84
CA GLY A 157 -5.69 11.91 -17.54
C GLY A 157 -4.52 11.21 -16.84
N GLN A 158 -4.12 11.66 -15.65
CA GLN A 158 -3.03 11.02 -14.91
C GLN A 158 -3.56 9.86 -14.05
N PRO A 159 -2.80 8.77 -13.89
CA PRO A 159 -3.18 7.68 -12.99
C PRO A 159 -3.50 8.19 -11.58
N VAL A 160 -4.53 7.62 -10.95
CA VAL A 160 -4.93 8.02 -9.59
C VAL A 160 -3.86 7.60 -8.60
N ASP A 161 -3.43 8.51 -7.76
CA ASP A 161 -2.41 8.26 -6.75
C ASP A 161 -2.98 7.59 -5.49
N ARG A 162 -2.09 6.95 -4.72
CA ARG A 162 -2.43 6.22 -3.49
C ARG A 162 -3.12 7.11 -2.45
N HIS A 163 -2.66 8.36 -2.29
CA HIS A 163 -3.19 9.26 -1.27
C HIS A 163 -4.64 9.65 -1.59
N SER A 164 -4.92 9.98 -2.85
CA SER A 164 -6.28 10.29 -3.32
C SER A 164 -7.25 9.12 -3.14
N ILE A 165 -6.80 7.89 -3.45
CA ILE A 165 -7.61 6.68 -3.24
C ILE A 165 -7.92 6.53 -1.75
N TRP A 166 -6.90 6.55 -0.90
CA TRP A 166 -7.05 6.40 0.54
C TRP A 166 -7.97 7.47 1.15
N LYS A 167 -7.75 8.75 0.82
CA LYS A 167 -8.59 9.87 1.27
C LYS A 167 -10.05 9.65 0.89
N THR A 168 -10.30 9.26 -0.35
CA THR A 168 -11.67 9.05 -0.86
C THR A 168 -12.33 7.82 -0.21
N MET A 169 -11.58 6.74 0.06
CA MET A 169 -12.08 5.59 0.83
C MET A 169 -12.46 5.99 2.27
N LYS A 170 -11.64 6.78 2.94
CA LYS A 170 -11.95 7.30 4.29
C LYS A 170 -13.24 8.14 4.32
N GLN A 171 -13.53 8.89 3.25
CA GLN A 171 -14.76 9.67 3.14
C GLN A 171 -16.03 8.82 3.00
N LEU A 172 -15.90 7.55 2.57
CA LEU A 172 -17.04 6.62 2.51
C LEU A 172 -17.41 6.05 3.88
N CYS A 173 -16.48 6.04 4.83
CA CYS A 173 -16.66 5.38 6.12
C CYS A 173 -17.91 5.84 6.87
N GLU A 174 -18.17 7.13 6.90
CA GLU A 174 -19.37 7.69 7.53
C GLU A 174 -20.66 7.18 6.87
N THR A 175 -20.72 7.25 5.54
CA THR A 175 -21.89 6.79 4.77
C THR A 175 -22.09 5.28 4.88
N ALA A 176 -21.00 4.53 5.01
CA ALA A 176 -21.03 3.06 5.09
C ALA A 176 -21.22 2.52 6.52
N GLY A 177 -21.14 3.36 7.55
CA GLY A 177 -21.14 2.93 8.95
C GLY A 177 -19.97 1.99 9.26
N VAL A 178 -18.77 2.31 8.77
CA VAL A 178 -17.55 1.52 8.95
C VAL A 178 -16.47 2.36 9.63
N SER A 179 -15.76 1.78 10.60
CA SER A 179 -14.66 2.48 11.29
C SER A 179 -13.57 2.92 10.30
N LYS A 180 -13.15 4.18 10.42
CA LYS A 180 -12.05 4.72 9.61
C LYS A 180 -10.74 3.97 9.83
N GLU A 181 -10.53 3.37 11.00
CA GLU A 181 -9.31 2.63 11.32
C GLU A 181 -9.18 1.32 10.54
N LYS A 182 -10.33 0.71 10.18
CA LYS A 182 -10.37 -0.52 9.37
C LYS A 182 -10.16 -0.28 7.88
N VAL A 183 -10.41 0.95 7.40
CA VAL A 183 -10.45 1.22 5.95
C VAL A 183 -9.12 1.77 5.46
N PHE A 184 -8.35 0.89 4.88
CA PHE A 184 -7.13 1.20 4.13
C PHE A 184 -6.92 0.17 3.00
N PRO A 185 -6.21 0.54 1.92
CA PRO A 185 -6.18 -0.26 0.70
C PRO A 185 -5.51 -1.64 0.79
N HIS A 186 -4.96 -2.01 1.94
CA HIS A 186 -4.32 -3.31 2.18
C HIS A 186 -5.02 -4.15 3.25
N ASN A 187 -6.20 -3.74 3.68
CA ASN A 187 -7.01 -4.48 4.64
C ASN A 187 -8.04 -5.34 3.94
#